data_b649573088f3b0a13e04deed3df90a5f
#
_entry.id   b649573088f3b0a13e04deed3df90a5f
#
_cell.length_a   1.000
_cell.length_b   1.000
_cell.length_c   1.000
_cell.angle_alpha   90.00
_cell.angle_beta   90.00
_cell.angle_gamma   90.00
#
_symmetry.space_group_name_H-M   'P 1'
#
loop_
_entity.id
_entity.type
_entity.pdbx_description
1 polymer ?
#
loop_
_entity_poly.entity_id
_entity_poly.type
_entity_poly.pdbx_seq_one_letter_code
_entity_poly.pdbx_strand_id
1 'polypeptide(L)'
;MPRVTHFDIPADDLERAQKFYKEVFNWKFKKWDGPMDYWMATTGSKEPGINGGLSKRIPGQMGIVNTIDVSSIDKFLKKIIEKGGQLIVPKMPIPKIGWFAQCMDTELNMFGIIEKDVKAK
;
A
#
# COMPACT_ATOMS: atom_id res chain seq x y z
N MET A 1 -14.93 7.22 5.70
CA MET A 1 -13.84 6.27 5.95
C MET A 1 -14.36 5.08 6.72
N PRO A 2 -13.86 3.86 6.53
CA PRO A 2 -12.60 3.53 5.83
C PRO A 2 -12.73 3.58 4.31
N ARG A 3 -11.64 3.95 3.64
CA ARG A 3 -11.59 4.02 2.17
C ARG A 3 -10.24 3.51 1.67
N VAL A 4 -10.23 2.98 0.45
CA VAL A 4 -8.97 2.69 -0.23
C VAL A 4 -8.35 4.02 -0.64
N THR A 5 -7.14 4.29 -0.16
CA THR A 5 -6.45 5.56 -0.43
C THR A 5 -5.10 5.40 -1.10
N HIS A 6 -4.67 4.15 -1.30
CA HIS A 6 -3.35 3.86 -1.85
C HIS A 6 -3.36 2.47 -2.46
N PHE A 7 -2.56 2.27 -3.50
CA PHE A 7 -2.34 0.95 -4.07
C PHE A 7 -0.85 0.69 -4.21
N ASP A 8 -0.46 -0.57 -4.20
CA ASP A 8 0.92 -0.97 -4.45
C ASP A 8 0.96 -1.98 -5.57
N ILE A 9 1.78 -1.71 -6.56
CA ILE A 9 1.95 -2.58 -7.72
C ILE A 9 3.28 -3.33 -7.57
N PRO A 10 3.26 -4.66 -7.52
CA PRO A 10 4.50 -5.43 -7.51
C PRO A 10 5.05 -5.57 -8.91
N ALA A 11 6.37 -5.52 -9.04
CA ALA A 11 7.03 -5.65 -10.33
C ALA A 11 8.31 -6.46 -10.20
N ASP A 12 8.56 -7.32 -11.18
CA ASP A 12 9.81 -8.07 -11.24
C ASP A 12 10.95 -7.17 -11.73
N ASP A 13 10.63 -6.24 -12.63
CA ASP A 13 11.59 -5.28 -13.17
C ASP A 13 11.00 -3.87 -13.00
N LEU A 14 11.53 -3.14 -12.03
CA LEU A 14 10.99 -1.81 -11.69
C LEU A 14 11.14 -0.79 -12.81
N GLU A 15 12.27 -0.81 -13.54
CA GLU A 15 12.47 0.13 -14.65
C GLU A 15 11.49 -0.13 -15.78
N ARG A 16 11.29 -1.38 -16.12
CA ARG A 16 10.35 -1.77 -17.16
C ARG A 16 8.92 -1.37 -16.81
N ALA A 17 8.52 -1.60 -15.56
CA ALA A 17 7.19 -1.21 -15.11
C ALA A 17 6.99 0.29 -15.11
N GLN A 18 7.97 1.05 -14.63
CA GLN A 18 7.91 2.52 -14.64
C GLN A 18 7.78 3.06 -16.05
N LYS A 19 8.57 2.53 -16.97
CA LYS A 19 8.54 2.95 -18.37
C LYS A 19 7.16 2.71 -18.98
N PHE A 20 6.57 1.55 -18.72
CA PHE A 20 5.24 1.23 -19.22
C PHE A 20 4.20 2.24 -18.75
N TYR A 21 4.08 2.45 -17.44
CA TYR A 21 3.06 3.36 -16.89
C TYR A 21 3.31 4.81 -17.26
N LYS A 22 4.56 5.20 -17.36
CA LYS A 22 4.93 6.55 -17.78
C LYS A 22 4.54 6.81 -19.22
N GLU A 23 4.86 5.88 -20.12
CA GLU A 23 4.60 6.06 -21.56
C GLU A 23 3.13 5.94 -21.92
N VAL A 24 2.39 5.03 -21.23
CA VAL A 24 0.98 4.81 -21.54
C VAL A 24 0.08 5.82 -20.85
N PHE A 25 0.30 6.07 -19.56
CA PHE A 25 -0.61 6.88 -18.74
C PHE A 25 -0.01 8.18 -18.25
N ASN A 26 1.23 8.46 -18.58
CA ASN A 26 1.91 9.67 -18.17
C ASN A 26 2.04 9.82 -16.64
N TRP A 27 2.11 8.68 -15.95
CA TRP A 27 2.34 8.69 -14.52
C TRP A 27 3.77 9.12 -14.21
N LYS A 28 3.98 9.68 -13.01
CA LYS A 28 5.30 10.10 -12.56
C LYS A 28 5.75 9.26 -11.38
N PHE A 29 7.04 8.97 -11.33
CA PHE A 29 7.60 8.12 -10.28
C PHE A 29 8.73 8.86 -9.57
N LYS A 30 8.76 8.71 -8.25
CA LYS A 30 9.81 9.29 -7.42
C LYS A 30 10.26 8.26 -6.41
N LYS A 31 11.58 8.06 -6.31
CA LYS A 31 12.15 7.12 -5.34
C LYS A 31 11.83 7.59 -3.92
N TRP A 32 11.35 6.66 -3.09
CA TRP A 32 11.09 6.92 -1.68
C TRP A 32 12.42 6.99 -0.91
N ASP A 33 12.51 7.87 0.08
CA ASP A 33 13.71 8.07 0.90
C ASP A 33 13.97 6.94 1.89
N GLY A 34 13.03 6.03 2.08
CA GLY A 34 13.14 4.98 3.07
C GLY A 34 14.11 3.87 2.67
N PRO A 35 14.24 2.87 3.53
CA PRO A 35 15.24 1.81 3.33
C PRO A 35 14.90 0.81 2.23
N MET A 36 13.66 0.79 1.77
CA MET A 36 13.22 -0.17 0.74
C MET A 36 13.31 0.44 -0.65
N ASP A 37 13.45 -0.41 -1.65
CA ASP A 37 13.43 -0.01 -3.05
C ASP A 37 11.98 0.18 -3.48
N TYR A 38 11.42 1.32 -3.13
CA TYR A 38 10.02 1.66 -3.33
C TYR A 38 9.91 2.98 -4.08
N TRP A 39 9.07 3.00 -5.10
CA TRP A 39 8.84 4.18 -5.92
C TRP A 39 7.42 4.68 -5.76
N MET A 40 7.28 5.95 -5.43
CA MET A 40 5.98 6.58 -5.32
C MET A 40 5.46 6.90 -6.71
N ALA A 41 4.22 6.49 -6.98
CA ALA A 41 3.57 6.70 -8.26
C ALA A 41 2.52 7.80 -8.12
N THR A 42 2.71 8.91 -8.85
CA THR A 42 1.73 9.98 -8.92
C THR A 42 0.92 9.79 -10.19
N THR A 43 -0.36 9.48 -10.04
CA THR A 43 -1.25 9.23 -11.15
C THR A 43 -1.96 10.48 -11.62
N GLY A 44 -2.05 11.49 -10.76
CA GLY A 44 -2.67 12.76 -11.09
C GLY A 44 -2.88 13.60 -9.85
N SER A 45 -3.44 14.79 -10.00
CA SER A 45 -3.65 15.69 -8.87
C SER A 45 -4.94 16.51 -8.98
N LYS A 46 -5.55 16.59 -10.14
CA LYS A 46 -6.71 17.47 -10.38
C LYS A 46 -8.02 16.72 -10.48
N GLU A 47 -7.97 15.47 -10.87
CA GLU A 47 -9.16 14.65 -11.09
C GLU A 47 -9.30 13.64 -9.96
N PRO A 48 -10.50 13.09 -9.73
CA PRO A 48 -10.66 12.03 -8.73
C PRO A 48 -9.76 10.84 -9.04
N GLY A 49 -9.09 10.34 -8.01
CA GLY A 49 -8.20 9.20 -8.15
C GLY A 49 -7.32 9.09 -6.94
N ILE A 50 -6.44 8.10 -6.96
CA ILE A 50 -5.48 7.88 -5.89
C ILE A 50 -4.09 7.67 -6.46
N ASN A 51 -3.10 7.99 -5.67
CA ASN A 51 -1.72 7.69 -5.98
C ASN A 51 -1.33 6.39 -5.31
N GLY A 52 -0.21 5.84 -5.71
CA GLY A 52 0.22 4.56 -5.17
C GLY A 52 1.72 4.40 -5.16
N GLY A 53 2.14 3.16 -5.20
CA GLY A 53 3.54 2.80 -5.19
C GLY A 53 3.86 1.65 -6.11
N LEU A 54 5.14 1.50 -6.37
CA LEU A 54 5.69 0.44 -7.18
C LEU A 54 6.87 -0.14 -6.42
N SER A 55 6.87 -1.43 -6.21
CA SER A 55 7.94 -2.10 -5.47
C SER A 55 8.27 -3.44 -6.10
N LYS A 56 9.45 -3.95 -5.76
CA LYS A 56 9.86 -5.25 -6.27
C LYS A 56 8.96 -6.34 -5.69
N ARG A 57 8.55 -7.27 -6.55
CA ARG A 57 7.71 -8.41 -6.15
C ARG A 57 8.46 -9.28 -5.15
N ILE A 58 7.80 -9.63 -4.07
CA ILE A 58 8.35 -10.59 -3.10
C ILE A 58 7.75 -11.96 -3.39
N PRO A 59 8.44 -13.05 -2.99
CA PRO A 59 7.91 -14.40 -3.20
C PRO A 59 6.50 -14.56 -2.63
N GLY A 60 5.59 -15.12 -3.42
CA GLY A 60 4.21 -15.33 -3.03
C GLY A 60 3.28 -14.15 -3.27
N GLN A 61 3.81 -12.99 -3.62
CA GLN A 61 2.98 -11.83 -3.92
C GLN A 61 2.45 -11.91 -5.34
N MET A 62 1.14 -12.00 -5.48
CA MET A 62 0.52 -12.28 -6.77
C MET A 62 -0.11 -11.09 -7.46
N GLY A 63 -0.54 -10.06 -6.74
CA GLY A 63 -1.29 -8.97 -7.34
C GLY A 63 -1.10 -7.65 -6.63
N ILE A 64 -1.86 -6.68 -7.11
CA ILE A 64 -1.88 -5.33 -6.55
C ILE A 64 -2.48 -5.37 -5.16
N VAL A 65 -1.87 -4.64 -4.23
CA VAL A 65 -2.31 -4.56 -2.84
C VAL A 65 -2.90 -3.18 -2.59
N ASN A 66 -4.17 -3.13 -2.21
CA ASN A 66 -4.82 -1.88 -1.83
C ASN A 66 -4.61 -1.60 -0.34
N THR A 67 -4.45 -0.33 0.01
CA THR A 67 -4.35 0.08 1.40
C THR A 67 -5.59 0.89 1.79
N ILE A 68 -6.19 0.53 2.91
CA ILE A 68 -7.41 1.14 3.43
C ILE A 68 -7.06 2.03 4.62
N ASP A 69 -7.50 3.28 4.56
CA ASP A 69 -7.30 4.25 5.64
C ASP A 69 -8.30 3.95 6.77
N VAL A 70 -7.79 3.72 7.97
CA VAL A 70 -8.61 3.39 9.13
C VAL A 70 -8.30 4.32 10.30
N SER A 71 -9.27 4.49 11.18
CA SER A 71 -9.10 5.36 12.36
C SER A 71 -8.22 4.74 13.44
N SER A 72 -8.18 3.42 13.52
CA SER A 72 -7.37 2.70 14.50
C SER A 72 -7.03 1.33 13.97
N ILE A 73 -5.73 1.07 13.81
CA ILE A 73 -5.28 -0.25 13.37
C ILE A 73 -5.69 -1.32 14.38
N ASP A 74 -5.50 -1.03 15.67
CA ASP A 74 -5.79 -2.03 16.70
C ASP A 74 -7.26 -2.46 16.69
N LYS A 75 -8.17 -1.51 16.56
CA LYS A 75 -9.60 -1.82 16.49
C LYS A 75 -9.97 -2.59 15.22
N PHE A 76 -9.41 -2.20 14.09
CA PHE A 76 -9.73 -2.86 12.83
C PHE A 76 -9.09 -4.23 12.72
N LEU A 77 -7.89 -4.43 13.25
CA LEU A 77 -7.28 -5.78 13.31
C LEU A 77 -8.17 -6.74 14.08
N LYS A 78 -8.70 -6.29 15.21
CA LYS A 78 -9.61 -7.13 15.99
C LYS A 78 -10.82 -7.57 15.17
N LYS A 79 -11.46 -6.62 14.47
CA LYS A 79 -12.60 -6.92 13.60
C LYS A 79 -12.24 -7.84 12.45
N ILE A 80 -11.09 -7.61 11.83
CA ILE A 80 -10.61 -8.43 10.71
C ILE A 80 -10.49 -9.88 11.14
N ILE A 81 -9.84 -10.12 12.27
CA ILE A 81 -9.65 -11.48 12.79
C ILE A 81 -10.98 -12.10 13.19
N GLU A 82 -11.84 -11.36 13.88
CA GLU A 82 -13.17 -11.85 14.28
C GLU A 82 -14.04 -12.26 13.10
N LYS A 83 -13.86 -11.62 11.96
CA LYS A 83 -14.70 -11.87 10.78
C LYS A 83 -14.05 -12.79 9.75
N GLY A 84 -12.97 -13.46 10.11
CA GLY A 84 -12.36 -14.50 9.27
C GLY A 84 -11.15 -14.08 8.47
N GLY A 85 -10.69 -12.84 8.62
CA GLY A 85 -9.45 -12.38 8.01
C GLY A 85 -8.24 -12.80 8.81
N GLN A 86 -7.06 -12.49 8.29
CA GLN A 86 -5.79 -12.88 8.90
C GLN A 86 -4.84 -11.69 8.93
N LEU A 87 -4.01 -11.65 9.98
CA LEU A 87 -2.90 -10.70 10.05
C LEU A 87 -1.67 -11.35 9.42
N ILE A 88 -1.09 -10.70 8.43
CA ILE A 88 0.08 -11.21 7.70
C ILE A 88 1.36 -10.49 8.14
N VAL A 89 1.33 -9.15 8.13
CA VAL A 89 2.44 -8.34 8.61
C VAL A 89 1.94 -7.49 9.78
N PRO A 90 2.52 -7.67 10.98
CA PRO A 90 2.03 -6.96 12.16
C PRO A 90 2.23 -5.45 12.07
N LYS A 91 1.50 -4.73 12.90
CA LYS A 91 1.55 -3.28 12.99
C LYS A 91 3.00 -2.79 13.07
N MET A 92 3.35 -1.86 12.20
CA MET A 92 4.69 -1.29 12.13
C MET A 92 4.59 0.20 11.77
N PRO A 93 5.55 1.01 12.19
CA PRO A 93 5.53 2.41 11.82
C PRO A 93 6.06 2.65 10.41
N ILE A 94 5.42 3.59 9.71
CA ILE A 94 6.02 4.23 8.55
C ILE A 94 6.37 5.63 9.05
N PRO A 95 7.64 5.92 9.31
CA PRO A 95 8.02 7.15 9.99
C PRO A 95 7.40 8.41 9.38
N LYS A 96 6.81 9.23 10.23
CA LYS A 96 6.18 10.51 9.90
C LYS A 96 4.88 10.39 9.08
N ILE A 97 4.48 9.17 8.74
CA ILE A 97 3.26 8.94 7.93
C ILE A 97 2.18 8.28 8.77
N GLY A 98 2.49 7.17 9.43
CA GLY A 98 1.50 6.48 10.22
C GLY A 98 1.90 5.06 10.59
N TRP A 99 0.90 4.31 11.03
CA TRP A 99 1.04 2.90 11.39
C TRP A 99 0.43 2.06 10.29
N PHE A 100 1.06 0.95 10.00
CA PHE A 100 0.68 0.10 8.87
C PHE A 100 0.65 -1.36 9.29
N ALA A 101 -0.29 -2.12 8.73
CA ALA A 101 -0.33 -3.57 8.88
C ALA A 101 -0.82 -4.17 7.57
N GLN A 102 -0.42 -5.41 7.32
CA GLN A 102 -0.88 -6.13 6.14
C GLN A 102 -1.71 -7.32 6.55
N CYS A 103 -2.81 -7.52 5.88
CA CYS A 103 -3.82 -8.51 6.23
C CYS A 103 -4.25 -9.29 5.00
N MET A 104 -5.06 -10.31 5.22
CA MET A 104 -5.66 -11.10 4.16
C MET A 104 -7.15 -11.23 4.46
N ASP A 105 -7.98 -11.08 3.43
CA ASP A 105 -9.42 -11.21 3.58
C ASP A 105 -9.84 -12.69 3.56
N THR A 106 -11.15 -12.95 3.57
CA THR A 106 -11.69 -14.31 3.59
C THR A 106 -11.47 -15.07 2.28
N GLU A 107 -11.09 -14.36 1.22
CA GLU A 107 -10.87 -14.95 -0.10
C GLU A 107 -9.38 -15.00 -0.48
N LEU A 108 -8.51 -14.83 0.51
CA LEU A 108 -7.06 -14.86 0.38
C LEU A 108 -6.48 -13.70 -0.46
N ASN A 109 -7.17 -12.57 -0.45
CA ASN A 109 -6.64 -11.35 -1.05
C ASN A 109 -5.91 -10.54 0.02
N MET A 110 -4.70 -10.11 -0.30
CA MET A 110 -3.93 -9.24 0.60
C MET A 110 -4.40 -7.80 0.49
N PHE A 111 -4.43 -7.11 1.62
CA PHE A 111 -4.69 -5.68 1.68
C PHE A 111 -3.93 -5.08 2.85
N GLY A 112 -3.67 -3.78 2.76
CA GLY A 112 -3.05 -3.06 3.86
C GLY A 112 -4.06 -2.21 4.59
N ILE A 113 -3.80 -1.91 5.85
CA ILE A 113 -4.52 -0.88 6.60
C ILE A 113 -3.51 0.11 7.14
N ILE A 114 -3.89 1.38 7.12
CA ILE A 114 -3.03 2.46 7.59
C ILE A 114 -3.80 3.40 8.52
N GLU A 115 -3.16 3.77 9.61
CA GLU A 115 -3.66 4.77 10.55
C GLU A 115 -2.69 5.93 10.47
N LYS A 116 -3.14 7.07 9.95
CA LYS A 116 -2.26 8.24 9.80
C LYS A 116 -1.87 8.81 11.14
N ASP A 117 -0.58 9.02 11.32
CA ASP A 117 -0.01 9.55 12.56
C ASP A 117 1.39 10.10 12.25
N VAL A 118 1.54 11.41 12.26
CA VAL A 118 2.81 12.06 11.97
C VAL A 118 3.88 11.76 13.03
N LYS A 119 3.47 11.21 14.18
CA LYS A 119 4.38 10.85 15.26
C LYS A 119 4.87 9.40 15.19
N ALA A 120 4.43 8.63 14.20
CA ALA A 120 4.89 7.26 14.01
C ALA A 120 6.41 7.25 13.78
N LYS A 121 7.09 6.28 14.40
CA LYS A 121 8.55 6.20 14.38
C LYS A 121 9.06 4.92 13.77
#